data_cd70ec63222c6e1741a310ca53c458fb
#
_entry.id   cd70ec63222c6e1741a310ca53c458fb
#
_cell.length_a   1.000
_cell.length_b   1.000
_cell.length_c   1.000
_cell.angle_alpha   90.00
_cell.angle_beta   90.00
_cell.angle_gamma   90.00
#
_symmetry.space_group_name_H-M   'P 1'
#
loop_
_entity.id
_entity.type
_entity.pdbx_description
1 polymer ?
#
loop_
_entity_poly.entity_id
_entity_poly.type
_entity_poly.pdbx_seq_one_letter_code
_entity_poly.pdbx_strand_id
1 'polypeptide(L)'
;MKQHSTVLMLAARSSIYTLTALMALMAGAEAILFGWALHRGLPAENYSLEAMLEQSWVIVPFYIVLALTTILLCRTGSPTGSRPHYTLARLSVPLWAVYCWQWLYNTLCYLVLYAAQAAVMLGLCVWYTRTAEPTSVTGQTIFLACYRSEILHGFVPLQNTVIWVRNLIVIIGLGAAAAAAPIRRQKGKKETVALGMVCAAMAWQKAELGDFILPTFAILTAVGITLWSCLSAATCTPIGEVDEDA
;
A
#
# COMPACT_ATOMS: atom_id res chain seq x y z
N MET A 1 -24.49 1.47 17.30
CA MET A 1 -23.74 2.30 16.33
C MET A 1 -22.54 3.05 16.95
N LYS A 2 -22.63 3.63 18.15
CA LYS A 2 -21.51 4.38 18.79
C LYS A 2 -20.24 3.52 19.05
N GLN A 3 -20.39 2.23 19.36
CA GLN A 3 -19.24 1.36 19.67
C GLN A 3 -18.39 1.02 18.44
N HIS A 4 -18.98 0.88 17.25
CA HIS A 4 -18.27 0.58 16.01
C HIS A 4 -17.40 1.75 15.52
N SER A 5 -17.91 2.99 15.62
CA SER A 5 -17.12 4.18 15.26
C SER A 5 -15.95 4.41 16.20
N THR A 6 -16.06 3.99 17.47
CA THR A 6 -14.99 4.10 18.46
C THR A 6 -13.80 3.23 18.11
N VAL A 7 -14.02 2.01 17.59
CA VAL A 7 -12.94 1.10 17.15
C VAL A 7 -12.14 1.73 16.01
N LEU A 8 -12.82 2.27 15.00
CA LEU A 8 -12.18 2.93 13.87
C LEU A 8 -11.41 4.18 14.29
N MET A 9 -12.00 4.99 15.18
CA MET A 9 -11.39 6.21 15.70
C MET A 9 -10.13 5.92 16.52
N LEU A 10 -10.12 4.82 17.27
CA LEU A 10 -8.99 4.38 18.06
C LEU A 10 -7.81 3.95 17.18
N ALA A 11 -8.09 3.17 16.13
CA ALA A 11 -7.10 2.77 15.13
C ALA A 11 -6.51 3.98 14.40
N ALA A 12 -7.37 4.90 13.95
CA ALA A 12 -6.96 6.11 13.25
C ALA A 12 -6.06 7.00 14.12
N ARG A 13 -6.45 7.25 15.37
CA ARG A 13 -5.70 8.14 16.27
C ARG A 13 -4.28 7.65 16.55
N SER A 14 -4.05 6.34 16.51
CA SER A 14 -2.72 5.75 16.81
C SER A 14 -1.76 5.81 15.63
N SER A 15 -2.26 5.87 14.38
CA SER A 15 -1.41 5.69 13.19
C SER A 15 -1.45 6.84 12.18
N ILE A 16 -2.45 7.72 12.21
CA ILE A 16 -2.66 8.74 11.18
C ILE A 16 -1.47 9.71 11.06
N TYR A 17 -0.94 10.19 12.19
CA TYR A 17 0.21 11.12 12.18
C TYR A 17 1.47 10.47 11.63
N THR A 18 1.72 9.21 12.00
CA THR A 18 2.88 8.48 11.51
C THR A 18 2.73 8.17 10.01
N LEU A 19 1.52 7.84 9.57
CA LEU A 19 1.24 7.58 8.16
C LEU A 19 1.44 8.84 7.31
N THR A 20 0.90 9.99 7.75
CA THR A 20 1.09 11.27 7.05
C THR A 20 2.54 11.71 7.02
N ALA A 21 3.30 11.50 8.09
CA ALA A 21 4.74 11.78 8.14
C ALA A 21 5.51 10.88 7.16
N LEU A 22 5.18 9.58 7.09
CA LEU A 22 5.78 8.65 6.14
C LEU A 22 5.50 9.04 4.69
N MET A 23 4.25 9.45 4.37
CA MET A 23 3.90 9.93 3.02
C MET A 23 4.64 11.22 2.66
N ALA A 24 4.77 12.17 3.59
CA ALA A 24 5.52 13.40 3.36
C ALA A 24 7.02 13.12 3.13
N LEU A 25 7.59 12.20 3.91
CA LEU A 25 8.98 11.77 3.76
C LEU A 25 9.20 11.06 2.41
N MET A 26 8.27 10.21 1.98
CA MET A 26 8.28 9.56 0.68
C MET A 26 8.30 10.60 -0.45
N ALA A 27 7.34 11.52 -0.44
CA ALA A 27 7.25 12.56 -1.48
C ALA A 27 8.51 13.43 -1.53
N GLY A 28 9.07 13.81 -0.37
CA GLY A 28 10.33 14.56 -0.28
C GLY A 28 11.52 13.78 -0.84
N ALA A 29 11.64 12.50 -0.50
CA ALA A 29 12.72 11.64 -0.99
C ALA A 29 12.63 11.44 -2.52
N GLU A 30 11.43 11.21 -3.05
CA GLU A 30 11.21 11.08 -4.49
C GLU A 30 11.52 12.37 -5.24
N ALA A 31 11.11 13.52 -4.69
CA ALA A 31 11.42 14.82 -5.27
C ALA A 31 12.95 15.09 -5.30
N ILE A 32 13.67 14.72 -4.24
CA ILE A 32 15.14 14.87 -4.17
C ILE A 32 15.82 13.95 -5.19
N LEU A 33 15.44 12.67 -5.26
CA LEU A 33 16.02 11.71 -6.20
C LEU A 33 15.77 12.14 -7.65
N PHE A 34 14.55 12.56 -7.95
CA PHE A 34 14.20 13.04 -9.27
C PHE A 34 14.91 14.34 -9.64
N GLY A 35 14.96 15.31 -8.72
CA GLY A 35 15.71 16.57 -8.93
C GLY A 35 17.20 16.34 -9.16
N TRP A 36 17.78 15.37 -8.44
CA TRP A 36 19.18 14.99 -8.66
C TRP A 36 19.40 14.32 -10.03
N ALA A 37 18.48 13.44 -10.46
CA ALA A 37 18.51 12.85 -11.79
C ALA A 37 18.33 13.90 -12.89
N LEU A 38 17.43 14.86 -12.69
CA LEU A 38 17.18 15.97 -13.60
C LEU A 38 18.44 16.83 -13.80
N HIS A 39 19.15 17.16 -12.71
CA HIS A 39 20.41 17.92 -12.77
C HIS A 39 21.52 17.19 -13.51
N ARG A 40 21.57 15.87 -13.44
CA ARG A 40 22.56 15.05 -14.15
C ARG A 40 22.19 14.76 -15.60
N GLY A 41 20.90 14.67 -15.91
CA GLY A 41 20.38 14.25 -17.21
C GLY A 41 20.18 15.37 -18.21
N LEU A 42 19.86 16.59 -17.77
CA LEU A 42 19.61 17.71 -18.66
C LEU A 42 20.77 18.08 -19.62
N PRO A 43 22.05 17.86 -19.27
CA PRO A 43 23.16 18.13 -20.21
C PRO A 43 23.31 17.10 -21.35
N ALA A 44 22.63 15.95 -21.27
CA ALA A 44 22.72 14.89 -22.28
C ALA A 44 21.52 14.97 -23.23
N GLU A 45 21.72 15.27 -24.47
CA GLU A 45 20.75 15.60 -25.53
C GLU A 45 19.63 14.55 -25.79
N ASN A 46 19.57 13.42 -25.07
CA ASN A 46 18.66 12.29 -25.36
C ASN A 46 17.96 11.67 -24.16
N TYR A 47 17.79 12.38 -23.04
CA TYR A 47 17.07 11.80 -21.90
C TYR A 47 15.54 12.00 -22.02
N SER A 48 14.86 10.93 -22.40
CA SER A 48 13.39 10.90 -22.33
C SER A 48 12.93 10.86 -20.85
N LEU A 49 11.74 11.40 -20.55
CA LEU A 49 11.12 11.34 -19.21
C LEU A 49 11.04 9.90 -18.68
N GLU A 50 10.79 8.95 -19.57
CA GLU A 50 10.70 7.51 -19.28
C GLU A 50 12.04 6.99 -18.71
N ALA A 51 13.13 7.22 -19.42
CA ALA A 51 14.47 6.81 -19.01
C ALA A 51 14.88 7.46 -17.68
N MET A 52 14.49 8.72 -17.45
CA MET A 52 14.77 9.40 -16.18
C MET A 52 14.01 8.77 -15.00
N LEU A 53 12.74 8.42 -15.17
CA LEU A 53 11.96 7.76 -14.12
C LEU A 53 12.49 6.38 -13.78
N GLU A 54 12.93 5.61 -14.77
CA GLU A 54 13.47 4.26 -14.57
C GLU A 54 14.87 4.27 -13.95
N GLN A 55 15.74 5.15 -14.38
CA GLN A 55 17.11 5.23 -13.89
C GLN A 55 17.25 5.96 -12.55
N SER A 56 16.32 6.83 -12.19
CA SER A 56 16.41 7.67 -10.98
C SER A 56 16.06 6.95 -9.67
N TRP A 57 15.68 5.68 -9.69
CA TRP A 57 15.27 4.92 -8.50
C TRP A 57 14.15 5.57 -7.68
N VAL A 58 13.36 6.45 -8.32
CA VAL A 58 12.27 7.22 -7.69
C VAL A 58 11.23 6.32 -7.01
N ILE A 59 11.04 5.09 -7.49
CA ILE A 59 10.06 4.14 -6.92
C ILE A 59 10.51 3.53 -5.57
N VAL A 60 11.81 3.56 -5.24
CA VAL A 60 12.35 2.89 -4.04
C VAL A 60 11.80 3.47 -2.75
N PRO A 61 11.70 4.80 -2.53
CA PRO A 61 11.06 5.36 -1.34
C PRO A 61 9.64 4.87 -1.11
N PHE A 62 8.84 4.72 -2.17
CA PHE A 62 7.50 4.15 -2.07
C PHE A 62 7.53 2.71 -1.51
N TYR A 63 8.40 1.85 -2.02
CA TYR A 63 8.51 0.47 -1.52
C TYR A 63 8.92 0.42 -0.05
N ILE A 64 9.85 1.27 0.36
CA ILE A 64 10.27 1.38 1.75
C ILE A 64 9.09 1.83 2.62
N VAL A 65 8.37 2.86 2.21
CA VAL A 65 7.21 3.38 2.97
C VAL A 65 6.06 2.39 2.97
N LEU A 66 5.83 1.64 1.90
CA LEU A 66 4.84 0.55 1.86
C LEU A 66 5.15 -0.52 2.91
N ALA A 67 6.42 -0.95 3.00
CA ALA A 67 6.87 -1.93 3.99
C ALA A 67 6.73 -1.38 5.42
N LEU A 68 7.17 -0.15 5.68
CA LEU A 68 7.05 0.52 6.98
C LEU A 68 5.59 0.69 7.40
N THR A 69 4.72 1.11 6.47
CA THR A 69 3.28 1.23 6.71
C THR A 69 2.67 -0.12 7.07
N THR A 70 3.07 -1.20 6.39
CA THR A 70 2.60 -2.55 6.72
C THR A 70 3.04 -2.97 8.11
N ILE A 71 4.30 -2.74 8.50
CA ILE A 71 4.78 -3.02 9.85
C ILE A 71 4.02 -2.19 10.89
N LEU A 72 3.76 -0.92 10.60
CA LEU A 72 2.98 -0.04 11.48
C LEU A 72 1.56 -0.58 11.67
N LEU A 73 0.85 -0.91 10.58
CA LEU A 73 -0.53 -1.40 10.63
C LEU A 73 -0.64 -2.78 11.28
N CYS A 74 0.34 -3.67 11.09
CA CYS A 74 0.42 -4.95 11.79
C CYS A 74 0.64 -4.81 13.31
N ARG A 75 1.19 -3.68 13.76
CA ARG A 75 1.39 -3.38 15.20
C ARG A 75 0.16 -2.71 15.82
N THR A 76 -0.65 -2.01 15.06
CA THR A 76 -1.89 -1.40 15.54
C THR A 76 -2.89 -2.50 15.91
N GLY A 77 -3.13 -2.76 17.18
CA GLY A 77 -3.99 -3.85 17.66
C GLY A 77 -3.24 -5.03 18.27
N SER A 78 -1.91 -4.99 18.32
CA SER A 78 -1.11 -6.01 19.00
C SER A 78 -1.30 -5.96 20.53
N PRO A 79 -1.43 -7.12 21.20
CA PRO A 79 -1.61 -7.19 22.67
C PRO A 79 -0.40 -6.72 23.46
N THR A 80 0.79 -6.70 22.85
CA THR A 80 2.02 -6.31 23.50
C THR A 80 2.13 -4.78 23.63
N GLY A 81 1.64 -4.25 24.74
CA GLY A 81 1.97 -2.90 25.21
C GLY A 81 1.15 -1.74 24.64
N SER A 82 0.13 -1.98 23.84
CA SER A 82 -0.71 -0.88 23.33
C SER A 82 -1.98 -0.69 24.14
N ARG A 83 -2.20 0.52 24.67
CA ARG A 83 -3.46 0.92 25.32
C ARG A 83 -4.74 0.59 24.51
N PRO A 84 -4.73 0.59 23.17
CA PRO A 84 -5.88 0.20 22.35
C PRO A 84 -6.38 -1.22 22.59
N HIS A 85 -5.49 -2.20 22.84
CA HIS A 85 -5.90 -3.59 23.05
C HIS A 85 -6.73 -3.79 24.32
N TYR A 86 -6.34 -3.16 25.44
CA TYR A 86 -7.10 -3.24 26.70
C TYR A 86 -8.49 -2.60 26.56
N THR A 87 -8.60 -1.51 25.79
CA THR A 87 -9.88 -0.85 25.52
C THR A 87 -10.76 -1.72 24.62
N LEU A 88 -10.18 -2.41 23.63
CA LEU A 88 -10.91 -3.34 22.75
C LEU A 88 -11.42 -4.56 23.50
N ALA A 89 -10.65 -5.11 24.43
CA ALA A 89 -11.05 -6.24 25.27
C ALA A 89 -12.21 -5.91 26.24
N ARG A 90 -12.34 -4.63 26.63
CA ARG A 90 -13.48 -4.14 27.46
C ARG A 90 -14.74 -3.82 26.66
N LEU A 91 -14.61 -3.61 25.34
CA LEU A 91 -15.77 -3.48 24.46
C LEU A 91 -16.29 -4.89 24.17
N SER A 92 -17.54 -5.17 24.55
CA SER A 92 -18.25 -6.44 24.22
C SER A 92 -18.58 -6.53 22.72
N VAL A 93 -17.55 -6.35 21.86
CA VAL A 93 -17.68 -6.39 20.40
C VAL A 93 -17.08 -7.71 19.92
N PRO A 94 -17.77 -8.49 19.08
CA PRO A 94 -17.24 -9.74 18.57
C PRO A 94 -15.95 -9.50 17.78
N LEU A 95 -14.95 -10.38 17.94
CA LEU A 95 -13.64 -10.29 17.30
C LEU A 95 -13.73 -10.12 15.78
N TRP A 96 -14.72 -10.75 15.14
CA TRP A 96 -14.99 -10.60 13.72
C TRP A 96 -15.31 -9.15 13.33
N ALA A 97 -16.15 -8.47 14.12
CA ALA A 97 -16.47 -7.06 13.84
C ALA A 97 -15.25 -6.14 14.00
N VAL A 98 -14.41 -6.40 15.00
CA VAL A 98 -13.14 -5.68 15.18
C VAL A 98 -12.23 -5.90 13.98
N TYR A 99 -12.11 -7.15 13.51
CA TYR A 99 -11.35 -7.48 12.30
C TYR A 99 -11.85 -6.73 11.07
N CYS A 100 -13.17 -6.73 10.82
CA CYS A 100 -13.76 -6.04 9.67
C CYS A 100 -13.47 -4.52 9.69
N TRP A 101 -13.60 -3.88 10.85
CA TRP A 101 -13.30 -2.45 10.99
C TRP A 101 -11.82 -2.15 10.81
N GLN A 102 -10.95 -3.00 11.32
CA GLN A 102 -9.51 -2.86 11.14
C GLN A 102 -9.08 -3.13 9.70
N TRP A 103 -9.68 -4.11 9.03
CA TRP A 103 -9.50 -4.37 7.61
C TRP A 103 -9.88 -3.16 6.75
N LEU A 104 -11.08 -2.60 6.99
CA LEU A 104 -11.53 -1.41 6.28
C LEU A 104 -10.57 -0.23 6.48
N TYR A 105 -10.15 0.03 7.72
CA TYR A 105 -9.21 1.09 8.03
C TYR A 105 -7.85 0.89 7.33
N ASN A 106 -7.29 -0.30 7.41
CA ASN A 106 -6.02 -0.62 6.76
C ASN A 106 -6.12 -0.48 5.24
N THR A 107 -7.20 -0.94 4.64
CA THR A 107 -7.46 -0.78 3.20
C THR A 107 -7.51 0.69 2.79
N LEU A 108 -8.18 1.53 3.57
CA LEU A 108 -8.22 2.98 3.35
C LEU A 108 -6.81 3.61 3.45
N CYS A 109 -6.01 3.20 4.43
CA CYS A 109 -4.62 3.67 4.57
C CYS A 109 -3.77 3.34 3.33
N TYR A 110 -3.86 2.11 2.82
CA TYR A 110 -3.14 1.72 1.60
C TYR A 110 -3.68 2.43 0.36
N LEU A 111 -4.99 2.64 0.26
CA LEU A 111 -5.59 3.39 -0.85
C LEU A 111 -5.08 4.84 -0.88
N VAL A 112 -5.02 5.49 0.29
CA VAL A 112 -4.50 6.87 0.41
C VAL A 112 -3.01 6.90 0.07
N LEU A 113 -2.22 5.91 0.53
CA LEU A 113 -0.80 5.81 0.19
C LEU A 113 -0.60 5.64 -1.32
N TYR A 114 -1.40 4.78 -1.96
CA TYR A 114 -1.36 4.55 -3.40
C TYR A 114 -1.75 5.81 -4.20
N ALA A 115 -2.82 6.49 -3.77
CA ALA A 115 -3.25 7.75 -4.38
C ALA A 115 -2.20 8.86 -4.23
N ALA A 116 -1.56 8.95 -3.06
CA ALA A 116 -0.46 9.88 -2.81
C ALA A 116 0.72 9.60 -3.75
N GLN A 117 1.09 8.32 -3.93
CA GLN A 117 2.15 7.92 -4.85
C GLN A 117 1.83 8.32 -6.30
N ALA A 118 0.61 8.02 -6.77
CA ALA A 118 0.18 8.42 -8.10
C ALA A 118 0.23 9.95 -8.30
N ALA A 119 -0.20 10.71 -7.28
CA ALA A 119 -0.16 12.18 -7.32
C ALA A 119 1.29 12.71 -7.34
N VAL A 120 2.22 12.12 -6.56
CA VAL A 120 3.63 12.51 -6.58
C VAL A 120 4.24 12.21 -7.95
N MET A 121 4.02 11.01 -8.51
CA MET A 121 4.54 10.65 -9.84
C MET A 121 4.04 11.60 -10.94
N LEU A 122 2.75 11.95 -10.96
CA LEU A 122 2.22 12.94 -11.88
C LEU A 122 2.81 14.34 -11.64
N GLY A 123 3.02 14.72 -10.38
CA GLY A 123 3.68 15.96 -10.01
C GLY A 123 5.11 16.06 -10.54
N LEU A 124 5.89 14.96 -10.46
CA LEU A 124 7.24 14.89 -11.02
C LEU A 124 7.23 14.99 -12.54
N CYS A 125 6.26 14.39 -13.23
CA CYS A 125 6.09 14.55 -14.67
C CYS A 125 5.81 16.02 -15.06
N VAL A 126 4.94 16.71 -14.30
CA VAL A 126 4.68 18.14 -14.50
C VAL A 126 5.92 18.98 -14.19
N TRP A 127 6.68 18.62 -13.17
CA TRP A 127 7.96 19.31 -12.87
C TRP A 127 8.93 19.17 -14.02
N TYR A 128 9.11 17.97 -14.58
CA TYR A 128 9.94 17.75 -15.77
C TYR A 128 9.52 18.64 -16.95
N THR A 129 8.23 18.68 -17.30
CA THR A 129 7.73 19.46 -18.44
C THR A 129 7.92 20.97 -18.27
N ARG A 130 8.07 21.47 -17.04
CA ARG A 130 8.36 22.89 -16.76
C ARG A 130 9.84 23.22 -16.79
N THR A 131 10.72 22.23 -16.62
CA THR A 131 12.17 22.43 -16.48
C THR A 131 12.93 22.05 -17.76
N ALA A 132 12.40 21.10 -18.52
CA ALA A 132 13.00 20.67 -19.79
C ALA A 132 12.82 21.72 -20.90
N GLU A 133 13.72 21.70 -21.89
CA GLU A 133 13.67 22.63 -23.00
C GLU A 133 12.38 22.46 -23.82
N PRO A 134 11.81 23.57 -24.37
CA PRO A 134 10.56 23.54 -25.14
C PRO A 134 10.63 22.66 -26.39
N THR A 135 11.80 22.39 -26.92
CA THR A 135 12.04 21.54 -28.09
C THR A 135 11.88 20.05 -27.80
N SER A 136 12.10 19.63 -26.53
CA SER A 136 12.01 18.22 -26.08
C SER A 136 10.63 17.87 -25.49
N VAL A 137 9.79 18.85 -25.21
CA VAL A 137 8.50 18.67 -24.55
C VAL A 137 7.35 18.98 -25.52
N THR A 138 6.52 17.99 -25.78
CA THR A 138 5.26 18.15 -26.52
C THR A 138 4.07 18.09 -25.57
N GLY A 139 2.91 18.62 -25.96
CA GLY A 139 1.69 18.50 -25.14
C GLY A 139 1.26 17.06 -24.82
N GLN A 140 1.85 16.07 -25.49
CA GLN A 140 1.60 14.64 -25.30
C GLN A 140 2.68 13.93 -24.45
N THR A 141 3.74 14.62 -24.03
CA THR A 141 4.87 13.98 -23.32
C THR A 141 4.44 13.21 -22.07
N ILE A 142 3.56 13.80 -21.25
CA ILE A 142 3.05 13.12 -20.04
C ILE A 142 2.20 11.90 -20.41
N PHE A 143 1.35 12.02 -21.44
CA PHE A 143 0.52 10.91 -21.89
C PHE A 143 1.36 9.75 -22.42
N LEU A 144 2.37 10.05 -23.24
CA LEU A 144 3.31 9.04 -23.76
C LEU A 144 4.13 8.41 -22.65
N ALA A 145 4.58 9.18 -21.66
CA ALA A 145 5.28 8.65 -20.50
C ALA A 145 4.40 7.69 -19.67
N CYS A 146 3.13 8.04 -19.43
CA CYS A 146 2.18 7.16 -18.75
C CYS A 146 1.90 5.86 -19.54
N TYR A 147 2.06 5.89 -20.86
CA TYR A 147 1.84 4.72 -21.70
C TYR A 147 3.09 3.83 -21.82
N ARG A 148 4.29 4.42 -21.90
CA ARG A 148 5.54 3.71 -22.18
C ARG A 148 6.32 3.33 -20.92
N SER A 149 6.27 4.14 -19.85
CA SER A 149 6.98 3.83 -18.62
C SER A 149 6.27 2.73 -17.84
N GLU A 150 6.95 1.64 -17.54
CA GLU A 150 6.43 0.54 -16.72
C GLU A 150 5.97 1.01 -15.34
N ILE A 151 6.69 1.95 -14.74
CA ILE A 151 6.39 2.51 -13.43
C ILE A 151 5.08 3.30 -13.46
N LEU A 152 4.95 4.26 -14.38
CA LEU A 152 3.74 5.08 -14.50
C LEU A 152 2.53 4.25 -14.94
N HIS A 153 2.72 3.32 -15.86
CA HIS A 153 1.66 2.40 -16.29
C HIS A 153 1.17 1.50 -15.16
N GLY A 154 2.07 1.10 -14.25
CA GLY A 154 1.71 0.33 -13.05
C GLY A 154 0.80 1.10 -12.09
N PHE A 155 1.00 2.42 -11.93
CA PHE A 155 0.21 3.27 -11.02
C PHE A 155 -1.01 3.91 -11.68
N VAL A 156 -0.87 4.40 -12.91
CA VAL A 156 -1.91 5.15 -13.64
C VAL A 156 -2.12 4.50 -15.01
N PRO A 157 -2.71 3.31 -15.07
CA PRO A 157 -2.98 2.62 -16.33
C PRO A 157 -4.13 3.31 -17.06
N LEU A 158 -3.83 4.15 -18.05
CA LEU A 158 -4.82 4.92 -18.79
C LEU A 158 -5.74 4.05 -19.65
N GLN A 159 -5.26 2.91 -20.15
CA GLN A 159 -5.98 2.06 -21.10
C GLN A 159 -6.35 0.67 -20.53
N ASN A 160 -5.67 0.20 -19.49
CA ASN A 160 -5.81 -1.19 -19.05
C ASN A 160 -6.61 -1.32 -17.74
N THR A 161 -7.92 -1.58 -17.87
CA THR A 161 -8.83 -1.79 -16.73
C THR A 161 -8.38 -2.95 -15.83
N VAL A 162 -7.72 -3.98 -16.38
CA VAL A 162 -7.25 -5.14 -15.61
C VAL A 162 -6.21 -4.73 -14.56
N ILE A 163 -5.33 -3.78 -14.90
CA ILE A 163 -4.32 -3.27 -13.97
C ILE A 163 -4.97 -2.47 -12.83
N TRP A 164 -6.03 -1.69 -13.11
CA TRP A 164 -6.81 -1.01 -12.07
C TRP A 164 -7.44 -2.00 -11.10
N VAL A 165 -8.08 -3.05 -11.64
CA VAL A 165 -8.71 -4.12 -10.83
C VAL A 165 -7.65 -4.85 -10.01
N ARG A 166 -6.51 -5.19 -10.60
CA ARG A 166 -5.36 -5.80 -9.90
C ARG A 166 -4.92 -4.94 -8.72
N ASN A 167 -4.64 -3.66 -8.95
CA ASN A 167 -4.17 -2.74 -7.92
C ASN A 167 -5.17 -2.65 -6.76
N LEU A 168 -6.47 -2.53 -7.07
CA LEU A 168 -7.52 -2.47 -6.05
C LEU A 168 -7.58 -3.77 -5.22
N ILE A 169 -7.55 -4.93 -5.87
CA ILE A 169 -7.61 -6.23 -5.19
C ILE A 169 -6.35 -6.44 -4.32
N VAL A 170 -5.17 -6.05 -4.80
CA VAL A 170 -3.92 -6.12 -4.03
C VAL A 170 -4.00 -5.21 -2.79
N ILE A 171 -4.53 -3.99 -2.91
CA ILE A 171 -4.74 -3.07 -1.79
C ILE A 171 -5.69 -3.69 -0.74
N ILE A 172 -6.80 -4.28 -1.19
CA ILE A 172 -7.76 -4.97 -0.32
C ILE A 172 -7.10 -6.15 0.40
N GLY A 173 -6.31 -6.95 -0.34
CA GLY A 173 -5.56 -8.08 0.21
C GLY A 173 -4.50 -7.69 1.23
N LEU A 174 -3.75 -6.61 0.98
CA LEU A 174 -2.81 -6.03 1.94
C LEU A 174 -3.52 -5.59 3.23
N GLY A 175 -4.68 -4.92 3.08
CA GLY A 175 -5.50 -4.49 4.22
C GLY A 175 -5.97 -5.68 5.06
N ALA A 176 -6.44 -6.76 4.43
CA ALA A 176 -6.88 -7.99 5.10
C ALA A 176 -5.73 -8.70 5.81
N ALA A 177 -4.58 -8.84 5.14
CA ALA A 177 -3.40 -9.48 5.70
C ALA A 177 -2.86 -8.72 6.93
N ALA A 178 -2.82 -7.39 6.85
CA ALA A 178 -2.41 -6.54 7.96
C ALA A 178 -3.38 -6.59 9.14
N ALA A 179 -4.71 -6.67 8.88
CA ALA A 179 -5.73 -6.80 9.92
C ALA A 179 -5.71 -8.17 10.61
N ALA A 180 -5.33 -9.24 9.91
CA ALA A 180 -5.20 -10.57 10.47
C ALA A 180 -3.93 -10.76 11.34
N ALA A 181 -2.92 -9.91 11.15
CA ALA A 181 -1.62 -10.02 11.81
C ALA A 181 -1.71 -10.03 13.35
N PRO A 182 -2.42 -9.10 14.03
CA PRO A 182 -2.55 -9.11 15.48
C PRO A 182 -3.27 -10.37 16.01
N ILE A 183 -4.27 -10.87 15.29
CA ILE A 183 -5.02 -12.08 15.66
C ILE A 183 -4.11 -13.32 15.59
N ARG A 184 -3.28 -13.41 14.57
CA ARG A 184 -2.31 -14.51 14.39
C ARG A 184 -1.22 -14.47 15.44
N ARG A 185 -0.76 -13.27 15.82
CA ARG A 185 0.23 -13.07 16.87
C ARG A 185 -0.27 -13.55 18.23
N GLN A 186 -1.55 -13.35 18.55
CA GLN A 186 -2.18 -13.90 19.75
C GLN A 186 -2.11 -15.43 19.81
N LYS A 187 -2.12 -16.11 18.64
CA LYS A 187 -1.97 -17.57 18.52
C LYS A 187 -0.50 -18.04 18.45
N GLY A 188 0.47 -17.17 18.72
CA GLY A 188 1.91 -17.49 18.64
C GLY A 188 2.43 -17.72 17.21
N LYS A 189 1.65 -17.40 16.15
CA LYS A 189 2.07 -17.57 14.77
C LYS A 189 2.86 -16.36 14.26
N LYS A 190 3.94 -16.61 13.49
CA LYS A 190 4.76 -15.53 12.89
C LYS A 190 3.98 -14.76 11.83
N GLU A 191 4.22 -13.46 11.75
CA GLU A 191 3.56 -12.50 10.84
C GLU A 191 4.23 -12.43 9.45
N THR A 192 4.49 -13.56 8.83
CA THR A 192 5.18 -13.61 7.53
C THR A 192 4.26 -13.27 6.35
N VAL A 193 2.93 -13.44 6.50
CA VAL A 193 1.98 -13.31 5.40
C VAL A 193 1.83 -11.86 4.92
N ALA A 194 1.72 -10.90 5.83
CA ALA A 194 1.61 -9.48 5.47
C ALA A 194 2.89 -9.00 4.76
N LEU A 195 4.07 -9.40 5.27
CA LEU A 195 5.35 -9.05 4.65
C LEU A 195 5.52 -9.73 3.29
N GLY A 196 5.15 -11.01 3.19
CA GLY A 196 5.15 -11.74 1.91
C GLY A 196 4.26 -11.08 0.86
N MET A 197 3.09 -10.59 1.27
CA MET A 197 2.18 -9.85 0.39
C MET A 197 2.79 -8.51 -0.09
N VAL A 198 3.55 -7.80 0.77
CA VAL A 198 4.28 -6.59 0.36
C VAL A 198 5.33 -6.92 -0.69
N CYS A 199 6.15 -7.97 -0.48
CA CYS A 199 7.15 -8.40 -1.46
C CYS A 199 6.50 -8.79 -2.79
N ALA A 200 5.38 -9.49 -2.75
CA ALA A 200 4.62 -9.85 -3.93
C ALA A 200 4.04 -8.61 -4.64
N ALA A 201 3.47 -7.66 -3.88
CA ALA A 201 2.95 -6.41 -4.44
C ALA A 201 4.04 -5.58 -5.15
N MET A 202 5.25 -5.54 -4.58
CA MET A 202 6.41 -4.87 -5.20
C MET A 202 6.82 -5.57 -6.52
N ALA A 203 6.84 -6.90 -6.54
CA ALA A 203 7.19 -7.65 -7.74
C ALA A 203 6.16 -7.47 -8.86
N TRP A 204 4.88 -7.42 -8.51
CA TRP A 204 3.78 -7.29 -9.49
C TRP A 204 3.62 -5.88 -10.06
N GLN A 205 4.24 -4.87 -9.44
CA GLN A 205 4.16 -3.49 -9.93
C GLN A 205 4.94 -3.28 -11.23
N LYS A 206 5.94 -4.12 -11.50
CA LYS A 206 6.70 -4.15 -12.75
C LYS A 206 5.98 -5.05 -13.79
N ALA A 207 4.77 -4.73 -14.15
CA ALA A 207 4.06 -5.45 -15.19
C ALA A 207 4.44 -4.90 -16.56
N GLU A 208 5.02 -5.73 -17.42
CA GLU A 208 5.31 -5.37 -18.81
C GLU A 208 4.00 -5.07 -19.57
N LEU A 209 4.10 -4.17 -20.54
CA LEU A 209 2.97 -3.84 -21.43
C LEU A 209 2.57 -5.08 -22.23
N GLY A 210 1.32 -5.51 -22.07
CA GLY A 210 0.75 -6.64 -22.82
C GLY A 210 0.82 -8.00 -22.11
N ASP A 211 1.42 -8.08 -20.93
CA ASP A 211 1.39 -9.30 -20.12
C ASP A 211 0.07 -9.43 -19.34
N PHE A 212 -0.74 -10.44 -19.66
CA PHE A 212 -1.99 -10.75 -18.94
C PHE A 212 -1.78 -11.80 -17.84
N ILE A 213 -0.69 -12.55 -17.88
CA ILE A 213 -0.44 -13.67 -16.96
C ILE A 213 -0.11 -13.14 -15.58
N LEU A 214 0.81 -12.20 -15.48
CA LEU A 214 1.27 -11.62 -14.23
C LEU A 214 0.16 -10.89 -13.45
N PRO A 215 -0.65 -10.00 -14.06
CA PRO A 215 -1.80 -9.38 -13.40
C PRO A 215 -2.84 -10.39 -12.90
N THR A 216 -3.14 -11.41 -13.69
CA THR A 216 -4.11 -12.45 -13.31
C THR A 216 -3.60 -13.26 -12.12
N PHE A 217 -2.34 -13.65 -12.12
CA PHE A 217 -1.71 -14.35 -11.01
C PHE A 217 -1.70 -13.50 -9.74
N ALA A 218 -1.42 -12.20 -9.86
CA ALA A 218 -1.48 -11.25 -8.75
C ALA A 218 -2.89 -11.15 -8.14
N ILE A 219 -3.93 -11.12 -8.97
CA ILE A 219 -5.33 -11.11 -8.52
C ILE A 219 -5.65 -12.40 -7.76
N LEU A 220 -5.33 -13.57 -8.33
CA LEU A 220 -5.62 -14.86 -7.70
C LEU A 220 -4.93 -15.02 -6.34
N THR A 221 -3.66 -14.64 -6.25
CA THR A 221 -2.91 -14.71 -5.00
C THR A 221 -3.43 -13.72 -3.96
N ALA A 222 -3.78 -12.50 -4.35
CA ALA A 222 -4.36 -11.52 -3.45
C ALA A 222 -5.73 -11.95 -2.93
N VAL A 223 -6.59 -12.51 -3.77
CA VAL A 223 -7.89 -13.09 -3.37
C VAL A 223 -7.66 -14.28 -2.42
N GLY A 224 -6.74 -15.18 -2.74
CA GLY A 224 -6.41 -16.32 -1.87
C GLY A 224 -5.95 -15.88 -0.48
N ILE A 225 -5.08 -14.86 -0.38
CA ILE A 225 -4.61 -14.31 0.88
C ILE A 225 -5.76 -13.63 1.65
N THR A 226 -6.65 -12.92 0.94
CA THR A 226 -7.83 -12.28 1.56
C THR A 226 -8.74 -13.33 2.17
N LEU A 227 -9.09 -14.37 1.43
CA LEU A 227 -9.91 -15.48 1.91
C LEU A 227 -9.26 -16.20 3.10
N TRP A 228 -7.97 -16.50 3.00
CA TRP A 228 -7.20 -17.08 4.10
C TRP A 228 -7.21 -16.21 5.36
N SER A 229 -7.07 -14.90 5.21
CA SER A 229 -7.11 -13.95 6.32
C SER A 229 -8.49 -13.90 6.97
N CYS A 230 -9.57 -13.89 6.19
CA CYS A 230 -10.95 -13.96 6.66
C CYS A 230 -11.23 -15.27 7.41
N LEU A 231 -10.82 -16.41 6.85
CA LEU A 231 -10.99 -17.71 7.50
C LEU A 231 -10.22 -17.78 8.83
N SER A 232 -8.97 -17.28 8.87
CA SER A 232 -8.20 -17.25 10.12
C SER A 232 -8.81 -16.34 11.18
N ALA A 233 -9.53 -15.30 10.81
CA ALA A 233 -10.25 -14.44 11.75
C ALA A 233 -11.57 -15.10 12.21
N ALA A 234 -12.29 -15.78 11.31
CA ALA A 234 -13.54 -16.45 11.62
C ALA A 234 -13.38 -17.68 12.55
N THR A 235 -12.24 -18.39 12.42
CA THR A 235 -11.93 -19.57 13.28
C THR A 235 -11.35 -19.19 14.65
N CYS A 236 -11.32 -17.90 15.01
CA CYS A 236 -10.93 -17.45 16.35
C CYS A 236 -12.15 -17.46 17.27
N THR A 237 -12.30 -18.53 18.04
CA THR A 237 -13.13 -18.53 19.25
C THR A 237 -12.54 -17.55 20.27
N PRO A 238 -13.37 -16.75 20.97
CA PRO A 238 -12.91 -15.90 22.05
C PRO A 238 -12.22 -16.76 23.13
N ILE A 239 -11.03 -16.30 23.61
CA ILE A 239 -10.25 -16.94 24.68
C ILE A 239 -10.99 -16.73 26.02
N GLY A 240 -12.17 -17.22 26.17
CA GLY A 240 -13.01 -17.04 27.36
C GLY A 240 -14.04 -18.12 27.57
N GLU A 241 -14.22 -19.02 26.59
CA GLU A 241 -15.24 -20.08 26.66
C GLU A 241 -14.66 -21.48 26.86
N VAL A 242 -13.38 -21.60 27.13
CA VAL A 242 -12.76 -22.91 27.36
C VAL A 242 -12.44 -23.03 28.83
N ASP A 243 -13.28 -23.20 29.77
CA ASP A 243 -13.01 -23.76 31.12
C ASP A 243 -14.14 -23.52 32.13
N GLU A 244 -15.43 -23.55 31.68
CA GLU A 244 -16.52 -23.66 32.67
C GLU A 244 -17.11 -25.08 32.75
N ASP A 245 -16.62 -26.07 31.98
CA ASP A 245 -17.12 -27.45 31.99
C ASP A 245 -16.01 -28.49 32.24
N ALA A 246 -15.07 -28.20 33.18
CA ALA A 246 -14.11 -29.20 33.65
C ALA A 246 -14.13 -29.34 35.17
#